data_9f9916d98d9cb9586b39909dc268b321
#
_entry.id   9f9916d98d9cb9586b39909dc268b321
#
_cell.length_a   1.000
_cell.length_b   1.000
_cell.length_c   1.000
_cell.angle_alpha   90.00
_cell.angle_beta   90.00
_cell.angle_gamma   90.00
#
_symmetry.space_group_name_H-M   'P 1'
#
loop_
_entity.id
_entity.type
_entity.pdbx_description
1 polymer ?
#
loop_
_entity_poly.entity_id
_entity_poly.type
_entity_poly.pdbx_seq_one_letter_code
_entity_poly.pdbx_strand_id
1 'polypeptide(L)'
;MKNKHDKLKRNKQLTFIKYLICFFFVQGIGVIPFNSLAQGNLLIFPTRVVFEGNKKTQEINLSNIGKDTATYFISLVNLKMNETGMFENINLPDSGQFFADKYLRIFPRKVIIPPNESQIVKIQRLKTEQLNQSEYRSHLYFRAEPTKEALGEENTNVDTTAISIQLKAIFGITIPVIIRVGESNANVNISDLTFNMVNDSTPVIKMKLNRTGNMSVYGDVEVKYILSNVIDKKAGLAKGVAVYTPNKSRWFELTLDKNISYDPKGKLRVIYSTQQGDKLTEKECVIKIK
;
A
#
# COMPACT_ATOMS: atom_id res chain seq x y z
N MET A 1 67.97 -35.84 -13.74
CA MET A 1 67.03 -34.83 -14.24
C MET A 1 65.55 -35.20 -14.05
N LYS A 2 65.13 -36.43 -13.86
CA LYS A 2 63.70 -36.88 -13.71
C LYS A 2 63.03 -36.40 -12.41
N ASN A 3 63.75 -36.28 -11.33
CA ASN A 3 63.21 -35.98 -9.98
C ASN A 3 62.68 -34.52 -9.77
N LYS A 4 63.08 -33.60 -10.62
CA LYS A 4 62.68 -32.17 -10.51
C LYS A 4 61.34 -31.89 -11.22
N HIS A 5 61.08 -32.66 -12.27
CA HIS A 5 59.82 -32.53 -13.02
C HIS A 5 58.59 -33.11 -12.28
N ASP A 6 58.78 -34.20 -11.55
CA ASP A 6 57.71 -34.83 -10.78
C ASP A 6 57.33 -34.01 -9.54
N LYS A 7 58.29 -33.34 -8.92
CA LYS A 7 58.03 -32.41 -7.79
C LYS A 7 57.23 -31.18 -8.23
N LEU A 8 57.53 -30.65 -9.44
CA LEU A 8 56.75 -29.52 -10.00
C LEU A 8 55.31 -29.87 -10.36
N LYS A 9 55.08 -31.06 -10.94
CA LYS A 9 53.74 -31.57 -11.26
C LYS A 9 52.90 -31.76 -9.97
N ARG A 10 53.50 -32.36 -8.93
CA ARG A 10 52.85 -32.60 -7.66
C ARG A 10 52.47 -31.29 -6.92
N ASN A 11 53.34 -30.27 -6.96
CA ASN A 11 53.01 -28.98 -6.39
C ASN A 11 51.89 -28.25 -7.15
N LYS A 12 51.83 -28.33 -8.48
CA LYS A 12 50.72 -27.75 -9.26
C LYS A 12 49.42 -28.47 -8.99
N GLN A 13 49.39 -29.77 -8.81
CA GLN A 13 48.21 -30.53 -8.44
C GLN A 13 47.73 -30.17 -7.01
N LEU A 14 48.62 -30.04 -6.05
CA LEU A 14 48.29 -29.64 -4.69
C LEU A 14 47.74 -28.18 -4.62
N THR A 15 48.26 -27.29 -5.44
CA THR A 15 47.75 -25.92 -5.55
C THR A 15 46.37 -25.89 -6.20
N PHE A 16 46.12 -26.66 -7.24
CA PHE A 16 44.83 -26.77 -7.90
C PHE A 16 43.76 -27.36 -6.98
N ILE A 17 44.10 -28.38 -6.18
CA ILE A 17 43.18 -28.97 -5.18
C ILE A 17 42.87 -27.94 -4.08
N LYS A 18 43.80 -27.13 -3.62
CA LYS A 18 43.53 -26.06 -2.65
C LYS A 18 42.55 -25.00 -3.19
N TYR A 19 42.71 -24.57 -4.43
CA TYR A 19 41.80 -23.63 -5.05
C TYR A 19 40.40 -24.26 -5.30
N LEU A 20 40.33 -25.53 -5.63
CA LEU A 20 39.08 -26.26 -5.78
C LEU A 20 38.33 -26.38 -4.44
N ILE A 21 39.03 -26.68 -3.36
CA ILE A 21 38.44 -26.73 -2.00
C ILE A 21 38.00 -25.36 -1.54
N CYS A 22 38.78 -24.29 -1.79
CA CYS A 22 38.32 -22.92 -1.48
C CYS A 22 37.11 -22.52 -2.31
N PHE A 23 37.01 -22.91 -3.58
CA PHE A 23 35.87 -22.64 -4.44
C PHE A 23 34.61 -23.35 -3.95
N PHE A 24 34.70 -24.60 -3.51
CA PHE A 24 33.59 -25.33 -2.88
C PHE A 24 33.18 -24.77 -1.50
N PHE A 25 34.15 -24.23 -0.74
CA PHE A 25 33.85 -23.60 0.56
C PHE A 25 33.12 -22.27 0.41
N VAL A 26 33.40 -21.50 -0.64
CA VAL A 26 32.71 -20.24 -0.97
C VAL A 26 31.28 -20.49 -1.50
N GLN A 27 31.04 -21.61 -2.19
CA GLN A 27 29.68 -22.00 -2.61
C GLN A 27 28.87 -22.66 -1.48
N GLY A 28 29.52 -23.17 -0.43
CA GLY A 28 28.86 -23.78 0.74
C GLY A 28 28.36 -22.77 1.78
N ILE A 29 28.67 -21.45 1.65
CA ILE A 29 27.98 -20.38 2.39
C ILE A 29 26.64 -20.19 1.72
N GLY A 30 25.80 -21.19 1.91
CA GLY A 30 24.50 -21.35 1.35
C GLY A 30 23.64 -20.12 1.64
N VAL A 31 22.88 -19.75 0.67
CA VAL A 31 21.69 -18.94 0.76
C VAL A 31 20.88 -19.44 1.98
N ILE A 32 21.15 -18.86 3.15
CA ILE A 32 20.27 -19.01 4.29
C ILE A 32 19.01 -18.31 3.87
N PRO A 33 17.87 -19.02 3.65
CA PRO A 33 16.61 -18.34 3.39
C PRO A 33 16.32 -17.53 4.64
N PHE A 34 16.51 -16.21 4.58
CA PHE A 34 15.93 -15.32 5.56
C PHE A 34 14.42 -15.49 5.43
N ASN A 35 13.84 -16.30 6.31
CA ASN A 35 12.41 -16.29 6.51
C ASN A 35 12.05 -14.91 7.05
N SER A 36 11.72 -14.01 6.16
CA SER A 36 11.13 -12.73 6.49
C SER A 36 9.76 -13.06 7.11
N LEU A 37 9.69 -13.03 8.43
CA LEU A 37 8.44 -13.11 9.17
C LEU A 37 7.71 -11.78 8.95
N ALA A 38 7.07 -11.65 7.79
CA ALA A 38 6.15 -10.56 7.54
C ALA A 38 4.90 -10.79 8.40
N GLN A 39 4.81 -10.14 9.53
CA GLN A 39 3.58 -10.01 10.33
C GLN A 39 2.55 -9.15 9.55
N GLY A 40 2.02 -9.65 8.46
CA GLY A 40 1.16 -8.84 7.60
C GLY A 40 0.23 -9.65 6.72
N ASN A 41 -0.11 -10.87 7.14
CA ASN A 41 -0.93 -11.78 6.35
C ASN A 41 -2.44 -11.57 6.51
N LEU A 42 -2.88 -10.36 6.88
CA LEU A 42 -4.30 -10.01 6.97
C LEU A 42 -4.81 -9.46 5.65
N LEU A 43 -5.73 -10.17 5.03
CA LEU A 43 -6.50 -9.68 3.91
C LEU A 43 -7.80 -9.08 4.42
N ILE A 44 -8.11 -7.85 3.99
CA ILE A 44 -9.32 -7.10 4.40
C ILE A 44 -10.16 -6.80 3.16
N PHE A 45 -11.42 -7.16 3.20
CA PHE A 45 -12.36 -6.84 2.13
C PHE A 45 -13.74 -6.46 2.68
N PRO A 46 -14.34 -5.37 2.20
CA PRO A 46 -13.78 -4.37 1.28
C PRO A 46 -12.71 -3.48 1.93
N THR A 47 -11.87 -2.87 1.11
CA THR A 47 -10.80 -1.95 1.56
C THR A 47 -11.30 -0.52 1.81
N ARG A 48 -12.59 -0.29 1.67
CA ARG A 48 -13.28 0.97 1.91
C ARG A 48 -14.73 0.71 2.25
N VAL A 49 -15.25 1.39 3.27
CA VAL A 49 -16.66 1.27 3.71
C VAL A 49 -17.34 2.62 3.55
N VAL A 50 -18.49 2.64 2.86
CA VAL A 50 -19.28 3.86 2.67
C VAL A 50 -20.72 3.61 3.08
N PHE A 51 -21.21 4.43 3.97
CA PHE A 51 -22.61 4.50 4.35
C PHE A 51 -23.30 5.63 3.59
N GLU A 52 -24.17 5.26 2.66
CA GLU A 52 -25.00 6.17 1.87
C GLU A 52 -26.47 5.78 2.00
N GLY A 53 -27.36 6.75 1.93
CA GLY A 53 -28.80 6.51 2.03
C GLY A 53 -29.17 5.82 3.35
N ASN A 54 -30.01 4.80 3.26
CA ASN A 54 -30.58 4.09 4.42
C ASN A 54 -29.71 2.93 4.95
N LYS A 55 -28.51 2.75 4.44
CA LYS A 55 -27.61 1.67 4.90
C LYS A 55 -27.16 1.92 6.34
N LYS A 56 -27.56 1.03 7.26
CA LYS A 56 -27.24 1.14 8.70
C LYS A 56 -26.12 0.21 9.14
N THR A 57 -25.84 -0.85 8.38
CA THR A 57 -24.82 -1.85 8.72
C THR A 57 -24.01 -2.20 7.49
N GLN A 58 -22.72 -2.39 7.68
CA GLN A 58 -21.77 -2.88 6.69
C GLN A 58 -20.92 -3.97 7.34
N GLU A 59 -20.40 -4.88 6.53
CA GLU A 59 -19.58 -6.00 6.96
C GLU A 59 -18.22 -5.93 6.29
N ILE A 60 -17.20 -6.28 7.05
CA ILE A 60 -15.81 -6.44 6.58
C ILE A 60 -15.41 -7.86 6.85
N ASN A 61 -14.89 -8.54 5.84
CA ASN A 61 -14.28 -9.85 5.97
C ASN A 61 -12.78 -9.68 6.22
N LEU A 62 -12.29 -10.30 7.27
CA LEU A 62 -10.88 -10.38 7.64
C LEU A 62 -10.43 -11.81 7.42
N SER A 63 -9.45 -12.03 6.55
CA SER A 63 -8.92 -13.36 6.25
C SER A 63 -7.44 -13.43 6.63
N ASN A 64 -7.06 -14.44 7.40
CA ASN A 64 -5.67 -14.72 7.71
C ASN A 64 -5.07 -15.63 6.63
N ILE A 65 -4.21 -15.10 5.77
CA ILE A 65 -3.50 -15.86 4.73
C ILE A 65 -2.11 -16.32 5.20
N GLY A 66 -1.80 -16.14 6.47
CA GLY A 66 -0.57 -16.59 7.11
C GLY A 66 -0.60 -18.04 7.54
N LYS A 67 0.50 -18.48 8.15
CA LYS A 67 0.67 -19.86 8.65
C LYS A 67 0.34 -20.00 10.13
N ASP A 68 0.26 -18.88 10.86
CA ASP A 68 0.04 -18.86 12.31
C ASP A 68 -1.28 -18.15 12.64
N THR A 69 -1.85 -18.51 13.79
CA THR A 69 -3.02 -17.81 14.34
C THR A 69 -2.64 -16.37 14.65
N ALA A 70 -3.43 -15.42 14.15
CA ALA A 70 -3.20 -13.99 14.33
C ALA A 70 -4.33 -13.35 15.14
N THR A 71 -3.95 -12.46 16.05
CA THR A 71 -4.88 -11.66 16.85
C THR A 71 -4.81 -10.22 16.41
N TYR A 72 -5.98 -9.60 16.17
CA TYR A 72 -6.08 -8.19 15.80
C TYR A 72 -7.02 -7.45 16.73
N PHE A 73 -6.59 -6.25 17.16
CA PHE A 73 -7.44 -5.26 17.82
C PHE A 73 -7.95 -4.27 16.78
N ILE A 74 -9.24 -3.97 16.87
CA ILE A 74 -9.94 -3.11 15.91
C ILE A 74 -10.43 -1.86 16.63
N SER A 75 -9.99 -0.71 16.16
CA SER A 75 -10.35 0.61 16.70
C SER A 75 -10.63 1.60 15.59
N LEU A 76 -11.20 2.75 15.96
CA LEU A 76 -11.34 3.90 15.06
C LEU A 76 -10.20 4.88 15.33
N VAL A 77 -9.63 5.41 14.26
CA VAL A 77 -8.62 6.47 14.28
C VAL A 77 -9.00 7.57 13.30
N ASN A 78 -8.61 8.79 13.59
CA ASN A 78 -8.86 9.94 12.73
C ASN A 78 -7.57 10.32 12.02
N LEU A 79 -7.61 10.33 10.68
CA LEU A 79 -6.47 10.62 9.83
C LEU A 79 -6.78 11.80 8.92
N LYS A 80 -5.76 12.63 8.72
CA LYS A 80 -5.72 13.67 7.70
C LYS A 80 -4.87 13.18 6.52
N MET A 81 -5.35 13.40 5.31
CA MET A 81 -4.55 13.20 4.11
C MET A 81 -3.82 14.51 3.78
N ASN A 82 -2.51 14.46 3.56
CA ASN A 82 -1.76 15.59 3.06
C ASN A 82 -1.85 15.69 1.51
N GLU A 83 -1.26 16.73 0.92
CA GLU A 83 -1.32 16.96 -0.53
C GLU A 83 -0.62 15.88 -1.37
N THR A 84 0.29 15.09 -0.79
CA THR A 84 0.93 13.95 -1.48
C THR A 84 0.15 12.65 -1.34
N GLY A 85 -0.96 12.67 -0.58
CA GLY A 85 -1.81 11.49 -0.35
C GLY A 85 -1.37 10.64 0.84
N MET A 86 -0.38 11.07 1.61
CA MET A 86 0.01 10.40 2.85
C MET A 86 -0.95 10.75 3.99
N PHE A 87 -1.06 9.83 4.95
CA PHE A 87 -1.94 10.00 6.10
C PHE A 87 -1.17 10.32 7.37
N GLU A 88 -1.71 11.24 8.17
CA GLU A 88 -1.20 11.67 9.45
C GLU A 88 -2.29 11.55 10.52
N ASN A 89 -1.92 11.13 11.74
CA ASN A 89 -2.87 11.07 12.85
C ASN A 89 -3.23 12.48 13.33
N ILE A 90 -4.53 12.72 13.56
CA ILE A 90 -5.02 13.98 14.10
C ILE A 90 -6.08 13.73 15.17
N ASN A 91 -6.08 14.57 16.20
CA ASN A 91 -7.04 14.48 17.31
C ASN A 91 -8.26 15.41 17.11
N LEU A 92 -8.07 16.51 16.38
CA LEU A 92 -9.12 17.49 16.08
C LEU A 92 -9.27 17.61 14.56
N PRO A 93 -10.50 17.77 14.06
CA PRO A 93 -10.72 17.93 12.62
C PRO A 93 -10.22 19.30 12.14
N ASP A 94 -9.63 19.32 10.94
CA ASP A 94 -9.35 20.56 10.23
C ASP A 94 -10.66 21.23 9.76
N SER A 95 -10.59 22.51 9.39
CA SER A 95 -11.74 23.22 8.83
C SER A 95 -12.29 22.48 7.61
N GLY A 96 -13.58 22.15 7.62
CA GLY A 96 -14.26 21.37 6.57
C GLY A 96 -14.00 19.86 6.62
N GLN A 97 -13.35 19.35 7.66
CA GLN A 97 -13.23 17.92 7.95
C GLN A 97 -14.19 17.53 9.06
N PHE A 98 -14.88 16.39 8.91
CA PHE A 98 -15.77 15.85 9.92
C PHE A 98 -15.39 14.39 10.20
N PHE A 99 -15.35 14.03 11.49
CA PHE A 99 -15.05 12.67 11.94
C PHE A 99 -16.31 11.83 12.04
N ALA A 100 -16.20 10.55 11.63
CA ALA A 100 -17.28 9.59 11.68
C ALA A 100 -17.29 8.75 12.98
N ASP A 101 -16.22 8.74 13.75
CA ASP A 101 -15.98 7.84 14.89
C ASP A 101 -17.12 7.80 15.91
N LYS A 102 -17.70 8.96 16.25
CA LYS A 102 -18.82 9.09 17.20
C LYS A 102 -20.12 8.46 16.69
N TYR A 103 -20.24 8.26 15.39
CA TYR A 103 -21.43 7.75 14.71
C TYR A 103 -21.29 6.30 14.27
N LEU A 104 -20.24 5.60 14.72
CA LEU A 104 -19.93 4.24 14.33
C LEU A 104 -19.79 3.33 15.55
N ARG A 105 -20.31 2.11 15.43
CA ARG A 105 -20.03 1.00 16.33
C ARG A 105 -19.42 -0.14 15.56
N ILE A 106 -18.42 -0.79 16.16
CA ILE A 106 -17.68 -1.92 15.58
C ILE A 106 -17.85 -3.12 16.50
N PHE A 107 -18.13 -4.26 15.91
CA PHE A 107 -18.21 -5.52 16.63
C PHE A 107 -17.79 -6.70 15.73
N PRO A 108 -16.91 -7.60 16.22
CA PRO A 108 -16.16 -7.49 17.47
C PRO A 108 -14.98 -6.48 17.37
N ARG A 109 -14.42 -6.08 18.52
CA ARG A 109 -13.23 -5.21 18.59
C ARG A 109 -11.91 -5.95 18.75
N LYS A 110 -11.97 -7.26 18.96
CA LYS A 110 -10.85 -8.17 18.98
C LYS A 110 -11.24 -9.40 18.20
N VAL A 111 -10.37 -9.87 17.32
CA VAL A 111 -10.54 -11.09 16.53
C VAL A 111 -9.30 -11.97 16.67
N ILE A 112 -9.50 -13.27 16.69
CA ILE A 112 -8.46 -14.29 16.68
C ILE A 112 -8.76 -15.17 15.47
N ILE A 113 -7.89 -15.15 14.48
CA ILE A 113 -8.14 -15.79 13.19
C ILE A 113 -7.06 -16.86 12.97
N PRO A 114 -7.40 -18.15 12.99
CA PRO A 114 -6.50 -19.23 12.61
C PRO A 114 -5.98 -19.10 11.18
N PRO A 115 -4.94 -19.85 10.80
CA PRO A 115 -4.44 -19.89 9.43
C PRO A 115 -5.53 -20.28 8.43
N ASN A 116 -5.60 -19.54 7.30
CA ASN A 116 -6.57 -19.75 6.22
C ASN A 116 -8.05 -19.63 6.61
N GLU A 117 -8.33 -19.05 7.78
CA GLU A 117 -9.69 -18.76 8.21
C GLU A 117 -10.05 -17.29 8.04
N SER A 118 -11.35 -17.01 8.14
CA SER A 118 -11.91 -15.68 8.00
C SER A 118 -12.90 -15.35 9.10
N GLN A 119 -12.97 -14.06 9.45
CA GLN A 119 -13.94 -13.57 10.42
C GLN A 119 -14.59 -12.26 9.93
N ILE A 120 -15.90 -12.15 10.15
CA ILE A 120 -16.66 -10.95 9.80
C ILE A 120 -16.65 -9.97 10.97
N VAL A 121 -16.39 -8.72 10.64
CA VAL A 121 -16.52 -7.55 11.53
C VAL A 121 -17.67 -6.70 11.03
N LYS A 122 -18.63 -6.44 11.89
CA LYS A 122 -19.80 -5.59 11.59
C LYS A 122 -19.54 -4.15 12.02
N ILE A 123 -19.88 -3.22 11.14
CA ILE A 123 -19.84 -1.79 11.41
C ILE A 123 -21.28 -1.29 11.33
N GLN A 124 -21.74 -0.69 12.40
CA GLN A 124 -23.07 -0.12 12.49
C GLN A 124 -22.99 1.40 12.52
N ARG A 125 -23.72 2.05 11.63
CA ARG A 125 -23.97 3.49 11.68
C ARG A 125 -25.07 3.77 12.70
N LEU A 126 -24.77 4.64 13.66
CA LEU A 126 -25.73 5.16 14.63
C LEU A 126 -26.66 6.19 13.95
N LYS A 127 -27.59 6.75 14.74
CA LYS A 127 -28.48 7.81 14.26
C LYS A 127 -27.68 9.01 13.75
N THR A 128 -28.01 9.47 12.54
CA THR A 128 -27.32 10.57 11.85
C THR A 128 -28.27 11.67 11.40
N GLU A 129 -29.48 11.70 11.96
CA GLU A 129 -30.57 12.61 11.56
C GLU A 129 -30.26 14.09 11.78
N GLN A 130 -29.31 14.38 12.69
CA GLN A 130 -28.87 15.75 13.01
C GLN A 130 -27.59 16.16 12.30
N LEU A 131 -27.05 15.32 11.41
CA LEU A 131 -25.81 15.62 10.71
C LEU A 131 -26.05 16.58 9.53
N ASN A 132 -25.16 17.54 9.38
CA ASN A 132 -25.13 18.41 8.22
C ASN A 132 -24.87 17.61 6.93
N GLN A 133 -25.38 18.10 5.80
CA GLN A 133 -25.10 17.52 4.48
C GLN A 133 -23.62 17.64 4.17
N SER A 134 -22.89 16.56 4.38
CA SER A 134 -21.45 16.47 4.21
C SER A 134 -20.94 15.03 4.26
N GLU A 135 -19.63 14.87 4.11
CA GLU A 135 -18.93 13.61 4.29
C GLU A 135 -18.22 13.60 5.65
N TYR A 136 -18.49 12.56 6.44
CA TYR A 136 -17.83 12.27 7.71
C TYR A 136 -16.90 11.07 7.51
N ARG A 137 -15.65 11.17 7.92
CA ARG A 137 -14.65 10.12 7.70
C ARG A 137 -13.81 9.86 8.93
N SER A 138 -13.67 8.58 9.26
CA SER A 138 -12.69 8.02 10.17
C SER A 138 -12.10 6.76 9.54
N HIS A 139 -11.12 6.15 10.18
CA HIS A 139 -10.52 4.92 9.67
C HIS A 139 -10.64 3.81 10.70
N LEU A 140 -10.93 2.59 10.23
CA LEU A 140 -10.71 1.39 11.04
C LEU A 140 -9.22 1.11 11.05
N TYR A 141 -8.70 0.87 12.23
CA TYR A 141 -7.32 0.49 12.47
C TYR A 141 -7.27 -0.94 13.00
N PHE A 142 -6.69 -1.83 12.23
CA PHE A 142 -6.45 -3.23 12.58
C PHE A 142 -5.01 -3.36 13.05
N ARG A 143 -4.80 -3.47 14.34
CA ARG A 143 -3.48 -3.59 14.96
C ARG A 143 -3.22 -5.03 15.34
N ALA A 144 -2.16 -5.63 14.79
CA ALA A 144 -1.72 -6.95 15.19
C ALA A 144 -1.27 -6.97 16.66
N GLU A 145 -1.66 -8.00 17.40
CA GLU A 145 -1.06 -8.31 18.70
C GLU A 145 0.29 -8.99 18.44
N PRO A 146 1.39 -8.50 19.00
CA PRO A 146 2.67 -9.18 18.86
C PRO A 146 2.58 -10.60 19.41
N THR A 147 3.11 -11.58 18.68
CA THR A 147 3.20 -12.96 19.16
C THR A 147 3.99 -12.95 20.47
N LYS A 148 3.39 -13.48 21.55
CA LYS A 148 4.11 -13.70 22.78
C LYS A 148 5.07 -14.87 22.54
N GLU A 149 6.36 -14.63 22.68
CA GLU A 149 7.33 -15.71 22.79
C GLU A 149 6.95 -16.57 24.00
N ALA A 150 7.06 -17.89 23.88
CA ALA A 150 6.80 -18.78 24.98
C ALA A 150 7.68 -18.39 26.18
N LEU A 151 7.08 -18.32 27.38
CA LEU A 151 7.82 -18.11 28.61
C LEU A 151 8.90 -19.20 28.73
N GLY A 152 10.17 -18.84 28.57
CA GLY A 152 11.30 -19.77 28.63
C GLY A 152 12.26 -19.72 27.44
N GLU A 153 11.93 -19.03 26.33
CA GLU A 153 12.84 -18.73 25.23
C GLU A 153 13.54 -17.36 25.39
N GLU A 154 13.61 -16.85 26.62
CA GLU A 154 14.57 -15.78 26.89
C GLU A 154 15.96 -16.34 26.64
N ASN A 155 16.66 -15.77 25.66
CA ASN A 155 18.07 -16.08 25.42
C ASN A 155 18.83 -15.90 26.73
N THR A 156 19.05 -17.00 27.46
CA THR A 156 19.75 -17.02 28.74
C THR A 156 21.24 -16.72 28.63
N ASN A 157 21.72 -16.35 27.45
CA ASN A 157 23.08 -15.84 27.21
C ASN A 157 23.09 -14.30 27.10
N VAL A 158 22.47 -13.63 28.06
CA VAL A 158 22.65 -12.18 28.20
C VAL A 158 23.96 -11.98 28.95
N ASP A 159 25.02 -11.66 28.23
CA ASP A 159 26.24 -11.08 28.80
C ASP A 159 25.77 -9.80 29.52
N THR A 160 25.83 -9.80 30.86
CA THR A 160 25.30 -8.73 31.71
C THR A 160 26.03 -7.38 31.55
N THR A 161 26.99 -7.31 30.63
CA THR A 161 27.75 -6.10 30.28
C THR A 161 27.26 -5.37 29.04
N ALA A 162 26.29 -5.92 28.27
CA ALA A 162 25.78 -5.30 27.07
C ALA A 162 24.31 -4.91 27.21
N ILE A 163 23.94 -3.68 26.86
CA ILE A 163 22.55 -3.24 26.74
C ILE A 163 21.97 -3.89 25.46
N SER A 164 21.10 -4.88 25.64
CA SER A 164 20.36 -5.49 24.53
C SER A 164 19.06 -4.72 24.29
N ILE A 165 18.89 -4.14 23.09
CA ILE A 165 17.65 -3.50 22.67
C ILE A 165 16.94 -4.43 21.70
N GLN A 166 15.76 -4.96 22.07
CA GLN A 166 14.94 -5.78 21.21
C GLN A 166 13.82 -4.94 20.59
N LEU A 167 13.90 -4.73 19.27
CA LEU A 167 12.87 -3.98 18.52
C LEU A 167 11.82 -4.96 17.99
N LYS A 168 10.56 -4.82 18.44
CA LYS A 168 9.41 -5.55 17.89
C LYS A 168 8.57 -4.61 17.03
N ALA A 169 8.52 -4.85 15.71
CA ALA A 169 7.67 -4.10 14.81
C ALA A 169 6.21 -4.53 14.98
N ILE A 170 5.31 -3.58 15.21
CA ILE A 170 3.86 -3.82 15.27
C ILE A 170 3.25 -3.31 13.97
N PHE A 171 2.67 -4.22 13.20
CA PHE A 171 2.01 -3.87 11.96
C PHE A 171 0.55 -3.50 12.19
N GLY A 172 0.08 -2.49 11.45
CA GLY A 172 -1.30 -2.07 11.47
C GLY A 172 -1.77 -1.65 10.08
N ILE A 173 -3.00 -2.00 9.78
CA ILE A 173 -3.66 -1.65 8.52
C ILE A 173 -4.81 -0.69 8.84
N THR A 174 -4.98 0.36 8.03
CA THR A 174 -6.11 1.27 8.15
C THR A 174 -6.96 1.24 6.88
N ILE A 175 -8.27 1.24 7.03
CA ILE A 175 -9.22 1.42 5.93
C ILE A 175 -10.21 2.54 6.25
N PRO A 176 -10.61 3.37 5.27
CA PRO A 176 -11.54 4.45 5.51
C PRO A 176 -12.97 3.92 5.72
N VAL A 177 -13.65 4.50 6.71
CA VAL A 177 -15.10 4.39 6.92
C VAL A 177 -15.71 5.76 6.78
N ILE A 178 -16.66 5.86 5.88
CA ILE A 178 -17.23 7.12 5.42
C ILE A 178 -18.75 7.08 5.60
N ILE A 179 -19.29 8.16 6.16
CA ILE A 179 -20.74 8.41 6.20
C ILE A 179 -21.00 9.62 5.31
N ARG A 180 -21.83 9.46 4.30
CA ARG A 180 -22.30 10.52 3.40
C ARG A 180 -23.73 10.88 3.73
N VAL A 181 -23.96 12.16 3.97
CA VAL A 181 -25.29 12.73 4.27
C VAL A 181 -25.63 13.74 3.21
N GLY A 182 -26.78 13.54 2.55
CA GLY A 182 -27.21 14.36 1.41
C GLY A 182 -26.57 13.93 0.08
N GLU A 183 -26.76 14.73 -0.95
CA GLU A 183 -26.27 14.48 -2.29
C GLU A 183 -24.86 15.03 -2.50
N SER A 184 -24.09 14.35 -3.33
CA SER A 184 -22.74 14.76 -3.72
C SER A 184 -22.78 15.73 -4.89
N ASN A 185 -22.13 16.87 -4.73
CA ASN A 185 -21.81 17.78 -5.84
C ASN A 185 -20.28 17.81 -6.10
N ALA A 186 -19.58 16.75 -5.67
CA ALA A 186 -18.16 16.64 -5.84
C ALA A 186 -17.77 16.54 -7.33
N ASN A 187 -16.77 17.30 -7.72
CA ASN A 187 -16.19 17.25 -9.05
C ASN A 187 -14.68 17.15 -8.96
N VAL A 188 -14.03 16.61 -9.99
CA VAL A 188 -12.59 16.46 -10.08
C VAL A 188 -12.08 16.78 -11.48
N ASN A 189 -10.93 17.44 -11.54
CA ASN A 189 -10.19 17.63 -12.79
C ASN A 189 -8.70 17.34 -12.57
N ILE A 190 -7.99 17.12 -13.70
CA ILE A 190 -6.55 16.86 -13.72
C ILE A 190 -5.83 18.12 -14.20
N SER A 191 -4.80 18.56 -13.46
CA SER A 191 -3.87 19.61 -13.87
C SER A 191 -2.42 19.15 -13.73
N ASP A 192 -1.48 20.00 -14.17
CA ASP A 192 -0.03 19.82 -13.98
C ASP A 192 0.47 18.42 -14.38
N LEU A 193 -0.05 17.91 -15.51
CA LEU A 193 0.26 16.59 -16.03
C LEU A 193 1.63 16.59 -16.68
N THR A 194 2.58 15.83 -16.16
CA THR A 194 3.95 15.74 -16.66
C THR A 194 4.42 14.29 -16.76
N PHE A 195 5.20 14.00 -17.81
CA PHE A 195 5.89 12.73 -17.99
C PHE A 195 7.39 12.92 -17.80
N ASN A 196 8.04 12.05 -17.07
CA ASN A 196 9.48 12.06 -16.84
C ASN A 196 10.05 10.64 -16.85
N MET A 197 11.32 10.51 -17.25
CA MET A 197 12.11 9.30 -17.03
C MET A 197 12.93 9.48 -15.77
N VAL A 198 12.66 8.66 -14.75
CA VAL A 198 13.45 8.67 -13.52
C VAL A 198 14.62 7.68 -13.68
N ASN A 199 15.84 8.15 -13.39
CA ASN A 199 17.09 7.39 -13.59
C ASN A 199 17.20 6.79 -15.00
N ASP A 200 16.79 7.53 -16.05
CA ASP A 200 16.81 7.16 -17.46
C ASP A 200 16.15 5.83 -17.85
N SER A 201 15.45 5.20 -16.91
CA SER A 201 14.90 3.84 -17.09
C SER A 201 13.48 3.65 -16.61
N THR A 202 12.99 4.51 -15.72
CA THR A 202 11.68 4.34 -15.10
C THR A 202 10.71 5.44 -15.56
N PRO A 203 9.75 5.11 -16.43
CA PRO A 203 8.76 6.09 -16.89
C PRO A 203 7.75 6.38 -15.77
N VAL A 204 7.58 7.63 -15.44
CA VAL A 204 6.68 8.12 -14.38
C VAL A 204 5.83 9.26 -14.94
N ILE A 205 4.53 9.18 -14.65
CA ILE A 205 3.61 10.29 -14.88
C ILE A 205 3.21 10.90 -13.55
N LYS A 206 3.28 12.22 -13.49
CA LYS A 206 2.88 13.02 -12.32
C LYS A 206 1.73 13.93 -12.70
N MET A 207 0.76 14.06 -11.81
CA MET A 207 -0.44 14.86 -12.00
C MET A 207 -0.94 15.45 -10.71
N LYS A 208 -1.74 16.50 -10.82
CA LYS A 208 -2.50 17.07 -9.71
C LYS A 208 -3.98 16.80 -9.93
N LEU A 209 -4.60 16.08 -9.01
CA LEU A 209 -6.05 15.87 -8.97
C LEU A 209 -6.67 17.00 -8.15
N ASN A 210 -7.48 17.85 -8.78
CA ASN A 210 -8.15 18.97 -8.12
C ASN A 210 -9.60 18.60 -7.86
N ARG A 211 -10.04 18.71 -6.60
CA ARG A 211 -11.39 18.39 -6.14
C ARG A 211 -12.14 19.65 -5.72
N THR A 212 -13.41 19.72 -6.09
CA THR A 212 -14.37 20.71 -5.59
C THR A 212 -15.60 20.01 -5.03
N GLY A 213 -16.48 20.76 -4.39
CA GLY A 213 -17.72 20.24 -3.82
C GLY A 213 -17.59 19.69 -2.40
N ASN A 214 -18.69 19.09 -1.91
CA ASN A 214 -18.92 18.76 -0.51
C ASN A 214 -18.38 17.40 -0.05
N MET A 215 -18.03 16.50 -0.98
CA MET A 215 -17.61 15.12 -0.67
C MET A 215 -16.29 14.78 -1.35
N SER A 216 -15.64 13.72 -0.89
CA SER A 216 -14.42 13.18 -1.51
C SER A 216 -14.72 12.53 -2.86
N VAL A 217 -13.73 12.54 -3.74
CA VAL A 217 -13.71 11.74 -4.97
C VAL A 217 -12.87 10.49 -4.77
N TYR A 218 -13.27 9.40 -5.43
CA TYR A 218 -12.60 8.12 -5.35
C TYR A 218 -12.79 7.37 -6.66
N GLY A 219 -11.70 6.86 -7.22
CA GLY A 219 -11.75 6.17 -8.50
C GLY A 219 -10.43 5.55 -8.88
N ASP A 220 -10.35 5.09 -10.12
CA ASP A 220 -9.19 4.46 -10.72
C ASP A 220 -8.56 5.41 -11.74
N VAL A 221 -7.23 5.48 -11.75
CA VAL A 221 -6.44 6.23 -12.72
C VAL A 221 -5.86 5.25 -13.73
N GLU A 222 -6.31 5.33 -14.97
CA GLU A 222 -5.75 4.59 -16.09
C GLU A 222 -4.94 5.52 -16.98
N VAL A 223 -3.77 5.07 -17.41
CA VAL A 223 -2.92 5.79 -18.36
C VAL A 223 -2.77 4.96 -19.63
N LYS A 224 -3.06 5.59 -20.76
CA LYS A 224 -2.92 5.01 -22.08
C LYS A 224 -1.85 5.73 -22.87
N TYR A 225 -1.01 4.99 -23.56
CA TYR A 225 -0.03 5.51 -24.51
C TYR A 225 -0.60 5.45 -25.93
N ILE A 226 -0.64 6.59 -26.62
CA ILE A 226 -1.20 6.76 -27.94
C ILE A 226 -0.11 7.23 -28.89
N LEU A 227 0.14 6.44 -29.93
CA LEU A 227 1.06 6.80 -31.02
C LEU A 227 0.30 6.76 -32.34
N SER A 228 0.31 7.89 -33.10
CA SER A 228 -0.25 7.99 -34.46
C SER A 228 -1.72 7.56 -34.58
N ASN A 229 -2.55 7.75 -33.55
CA ASN A 229 -3.96 7.35 -33.46
C ASN A 229 -4.25 5.85 -33.72
N VAL A 230 -3.22 5.02 -33.89
CA VAL A 230 -3.34 3.59 -34.22
C VAL A 230 -2.98 2.70 -33.03
N ILE A 231 -2.07 3.17 -32.17
CA ILE A 231 -1.61 2.41 -31.03
C ILE A 231 -2.20 3.01 -29.76
N ASP A 232 -3.14 2.30 -29.13
CA ASP A 232 -3.71 2.62 -27.82
C ASP A 232 -3.30 1.50 -26.85
N LYS A 233 -2.18 1.68 -26.16
CA LYS A 233 -1.65 0.71 -25.19
C LYS A 233 -1.89 1.19 -23.76
N LYS A 234 -2.38 0.30 -22.91
CA LYS A 234 -2.44 0.57 -21.48
C LYS A 234 -1.02 0.67 -20.93
N ALA A 235 -0.66 1.85 -20.47
CA ALA A 235 0.65 2.17 -19.93
C ALA A 235 0.72 2.09 -18.41
N GLY A 236 -0.41 2.23 -17.71
CA GLY A 236 -0.47 2.15 -16.26
C GLY A 236 -1.89 2.11 -15.71
N LEU A 237 -2.01 1.59 -14.49
CA LEU A 237 -3.28 1.57 -13.75
C LEU A 237 -3.01 1.69 -12.25
N ALA A 238 -3.68 2.64 -11.61
CA ALA A 238 -3.74 2.72 -10.16
C ALA A 238 -5.19 2.67 -9.71
N LYS A 239 -5.52 1.71 -8.85
CA LYS A 239 -6.88 1.56 -8.31
C LYS A 239 -7.04 2.27 -6.98
N GLY A 240 -8.23 2.81 -6.74
CA GLY A 240 -8.61 3.35 -5.45
C GLY A 240 -7.91 4.67 -5.08
N VAL A 241 -7.63 5.51 -6.05
CA VAL A 241 -7.06 6.84 -5.82
C VAL A 241 -8.15 7.78 -5.31
N ALA A 242 -7.93 8.40 -4.15
CA ALA A 242 -8.88 9.31 -3.53
C ALA A 242 -8.32 10.73 -3.40
N VAL A 243 -9.20 11.73 -3.45
CA VAL A 243 -8.94 13.06 -2.89
C VAL A 243 -10.00 13.30 -1.81
N TYR A 244 -9.58 13.14 -0.56
CA TYR A 244 -10.48 13.24 0.60
C TYR A 244 -10.71 14.69 1.00
N THR A 245 -11.91 14.95 1.56
CA THR A 245 -12.19 16.19 2.28
C THR A 245 -11.24 16.36 3.47
N PRO A 246 -10.79 17.58 3.81
CA PRO A 246 -11.10 18.87 3.19
C PRO A 246 -10.19 19.22 2.00
N ASN A 247 -9.27 18.35 1.58
CA ASN A 247 -8.28 18.67 0.56
C ASN A 247 -8.94 19.11 -0.74
N LYS A 248 -8.46 20.23 -1.26
CA LYS A 248 -8.87 20.74 -2.58
C LYS A 248 -8.08 20.09 -3.71
N SER A 249 -6.90 19.54 -3.41
CA SER A 249 -6.08 18.87 -4.41
C SER A 249 -5.19 17.80 -3.79
N ARG A 250 -4.68 16.90 -4.67
CA ARG A 250 -3.68 15.89 -4.34
C ARG A 250 -2.71 15.72 -5.50
N TRP A 251 -1.43 15.69 -5.21
CA TRP A 251 -0.42 15.21 -6.14
C TRP A 251 -0.44 13.68 -6.20
N PHE A 252 -0.36 13.16 -7.40
CA PHE A 252 -0.33 11.72 -7.63
C PHE A 252 0.72 11.38 -8.68
N GLU A 253 1.50 10.35 -8.40
CA GLU A 253 2.51 9.82 -9.30
C GLU A 253 2.22 8.35 -9.59
N LEU A 254 2.42 7.94 -10.84
CA LEU A 254 2.24 6.56 -11.28
C LEU A 254 3.43 6.14 -12.14
N THR A 255 4.07 5.05 -11.74
CA THR A 255 5.07 4.38 -12.57
C THR A 255 4.35 3.66 -13.71
N LEU A 256 4.81 3.89 -14.93
CA LEU A 256 4.26 3.31 -16.14
C LEU A 256 4.99 2.02 -16.54
N ASP A 257 4.44 1.28 -17.51
CA ASP A 257 5.03 0.06 -18.02
C ASP A 257 6.37 0.35 -18.72
N LYS A 258 7.44 -0.24 -18.20
CA LYS A 258 8.81 -0.10 -18.72
C LYS A 258 9.04 -0.80 -20.08
N ASN A 259 8.15 -1.73 -20.44
CA ASN A 259 8.25 -2.45 -21.71
C ASN A 259 7.69 -1.64 -22.89
N ILE A 260 7.11 -0.47 -22.64
CA ILE A 260 6.65 0.44 -23.68
C ILE A 260 7.78 1.41 -24.05
N SER A 261 8.15 1.44 -25.33
CA SER A 261 9.03 2.50 -25.87
C SER A 261 8.19 3.77 -26.06
N TYR A 262 8.47 4.78 -25.23
CA TYR A 262 7.77 6.06 -25.26
C TYR A 262 8.41 6.98 -26.28
N ASP A 263 7.82 7.09 -27.48
CA ASP A 263 8.27 8.00 -28.55
C ASP A 263 7.82 9.44 -28.20
N PRO A 264 8.68 10.47 -28.39
CA PRO A 264 8.31 11.88 -28.23
C PRO A 264 7.13 12.36 -29.08
N LYS A 265 6.84 11.67 -30.20
CA LYS A 265 5.67 11.94 -31.05
C LYS A 265 4.37 11.38 -30.46
N GLY A 266 4.47 10.54 -29.44
CA GLY A 266 3.31 9.96 -28.75
C GLY A 266 2.70 10.89 -27.71
N LYS A 267 1.52 10.49 -27.25
CA LYS A 267 0.79 11.17 -26.17
C LYS A 267 0.45 10.18 -25.06
N LEU A 268 0.34 10.68 -23.85
CA LEU A 268 -0.25 9.96 -22.74
C LEU A 268 -1.64 10.55 -22.45
N ARG A 269 -2.65 9.67 -22.42
CA ARG A 269 -4.00 10.00 -21.99
C ARG A 269 -4.23 9.42 -20.63
N VAL A 270 -4.54 10.27 -19.66
CA VAL A 270 -4.91 9.90 -18.29
C VAL A 270 -6.41 9.98 -18.16
N ILE A 271 -7.02 8.90 -17.72
CA ILE A 271 -8.46 8.77 -17.47
C ILE A 271 -8.64 8.50 -15.98
N TYR A 272 -9.43 9.28 -15.30
CA TYR A 272 -9.86 9.03 -13.92
C TYR A 272 -11.34 8.70 -13.94
N SER A 273 -11.69 7.50 -13.47
CA SER A 273 -13.06 6.97 -13.52
C SER A 273 -13.50 6.42 -12.17
N THR A 274 -14.80 6.29 -11.95
CA THR A 274 -15.36 5.57 -10.81
C THR A 274 -14.96 4.08 -10.88
N GLN A 275 -15.15 3.34 -9.80
CA GLN A 275 -14.96 1.88 -9.82
C GLN A 275 -15.96 1.14 -10.73
N GLN A 276 -17.09 1.75 -11.02
CA GLN A 276 -18.09 1.25 -11.98
C GLN A 276 -17.70 1.55 -13.44
N GLY A 277 -16.68 2.37 -13.66
CA GLY A 277 -16.17 2.71 -14.98
C GLY A 277 -16.68 4.05 -15.53
N ASP A 278 -17.53 4.78 -14.80
CA ASP A 278 -17.97 6.10 -15.23
C ASP A 278 -16.81 7.08 -15.21
N LYS A 279 -16.56 7.70 -16.36
CA LYS A 279 -15.47 8.69 -16.48
C LYS A 279 -15.78 9.94 -15.68
N LEU A 280 -14.90 10.26 -14.74
CA LEU A 280 -14.95 11.50 -13.95
C LEU A 280 -14.24 12.65 -14.67
N THR A 281 -13.05 12.39 -15.20
CA THR A 281 -12.26 13.37 -15.96
C THR A 281 -11.20 12.66 -16.80
N GLU A 282 -10.71 13.35 -17.84
CA GLU A 282 -9.54 12.90 -18.61
C GLU A 282 -8.66 14.07 -19.00
N LYS A 283 -7.35 13.80 -19.23
CA LYS A 283 -6.39 14.76 -19.73
C LYS A 283 -5.29 14.09 -20.53
N GLU A 284 -4.80 14.79 -21.56
CA GLU A 284 -3.66 14.36 -22.36
C GLU A 284 -2.43 15.23 -22.09
N CYS A 285 -1.25 14.63 -22.19
CA CYS A 285 0.01 15.35 -22.31
C CYS A 285 0.89 14.76 -23.41
N VAL A 286 1.72 15.60 -23.99
CA VAL A 286 2.75 15.21 -24.95
C VAL A 286 3.96 14.67 -24.17
N ILE A 287 4.58 13.63 -24.69
CA ILE A 287 5.80 13.05 -24.12
C ILE A 287 6.96 14.00 -24.46
N LYS A 288 7.61 14.53 -23.41
CA LYS A 288 8.85 15.29 -23.53
C LYS A 288 9.94 14.48 -22.87
N ILE A 289 10.80 13.85 -23.65
CA ILE A 289 12.03 13.22 -23.17
C ILE A 289 13.10 14.31 -23.17
N LYS A 290 13.62 14.63 -21.98
CA LYS A 290 14.75 15.55 -21.83
C LYS A 290 16.03 14.79 -22.05
#